data_fcdd90f5ec4088e1d83518c264fe0918
#
_entry.id   fcdd90f5ec4088e1d83518c264fe0918
#
_cell.length_a   1.000
_cell.length_b   1.000
_cell.length_c   1.000
_cell.angle_alpha   90.00
_cell.angle_beta   90.00
_cell.angle_gamma   90.00
#
_symmetry.space_group_name_H-M   'P 1'
#
loop_
_entity.id
_entity.type
_entity.pdbx_description
1 polymer ?
#
loop_
_entity_poly.entity_id
_entity_poly.type
_entity_poly.pdbx_seq_one_letter_code
_entity_poly.pdbx_strand_id
1 'polypeptide(L)'
;MNSTTRIKLSVMMFLEFFVWGAWYVTMGTYLTVTLKATGTQTGAAYGANAIATIISPFIVGMIADRYFAAQKFMGVLHLIGAVLLYFATQITDPNQFFWIILAYSAMYMPTLALSNSVAFNQMTQPDKEFPPIRVWGTLGWIAVGLMIGWLSIEGIANVAASAIPFKIAAGASLILGIYSFFLPDTPPKAEQTTDVKTILGLDSLVLFKDRSYLVFFIASILVCIPLSFYYSFTNPFLTQAGMENATGKMTMGQMSEVAFMILLPVFFSRLGIKNILLVAMLAWIARFTCFAYGNADTGIWLFYIGILLHGVCYDFFFVSGMIYTETKAGPKIKSAAQGLITFATYGVGMFIGTNLSGWVKDWYQVGDTTNWQAFWLFPAMLTVGVLLFFFLFFKDKRVKPVL
;
A
#
# COMPACT_ATOMS: atom_id res chain seq x y z
N MET A 1 -21.12 17.07 10.00
CA MET A 1 -20.47 16.27 11.10
C MET A 1 -20.00 17.19 12.22
N ASN A 2 -20.14 16.79 13.52
CA ASN A 2 -19.67 17.59 14.65
C ASN A 2 -18.15 17.40 14.88
N SER A 3 -17.54 18.36 15.62
CA SER A 3 -16.06 18.37 15.85
C SER A 3 -15.57 17.14 16.62
N THR A 4 -16.32 16.64 17.59
CA THR A 4 -15.95 15.44 18.37
C THR A 4 -15.89 14.20 17.49
N THR A 5 -16.88 13.98 16.62
CA THR A 5 -16.89 12.88 15.65
C THR A 5 -15.72 13.00 14.68
N ARG A 6 -15.45 14.21 14.16
CA ARG A 6 -14.31 14.45 13.28
C ARG A 6 -12.98 14.07 13.92
N ILE A 7 -12.76 14.47 15.17
CA ILE A 7 -11.54 14.10 15.93
C ILE A 7 -11.46 12.58 16.08
N LYS A 8 -12.55 11.92 16.49
CA LYS A 8 -12.58 10.46 16.65
C LYS A 8 -12.20 9.72 15.36
N LEU A 9 -12.75 10.14 14.24
CA LEU A 9 -12.45 9.53 12.95
C LEU A 9 -11.01 9.84 12.47
N SER A 10 -10.50 11.04 12.75
CA SER A 10 -9.10 11.39 12.45
C SER A 10 -8.10 10.55 13.25
N VAL A 11 -8.35 10.33 14.53
CA VAL A 11 -7.52 9.44 15.40
C VAL A 11 -7.60 7.99 14.90
N MET A 12 -8.78 7.52 14.52
CA MET A 12 -8.95 6.19 13.93
C MET A 12 -8.08 6.04 12.66
N MET A 13 -8.18 6.98 11.71
CA MET A 13 -7.38 6.94 10.48
C MET A 13 -5.87 7.02 10.76
N PHE A 14 -5.47 7.86 11.71
CA PHE A 14 -4.07 7.95 12.12
C PHE A 14 -3.56 6.61 12.65
N LEU A 15 -4.25 5.99 13.59
CA LEU A 15 -3.85 4.72 14.18
C LEU A 15 -3.89 3.57 13.16
N GLU A 16 -4.88 3.54 12.27
CA GLU A 16 -5.02 2.52 11.22
C GLU A 16 -3.74 2.43 10.37
N PHE A 17 -3.27 3.57 9.86
CA PHE A 17 -2.09 3.61 9.00
C PHE A 17 -0.77 3.62 9.79
N PHE A 18 -0.79 4.07 11.04
CA PHE A 18 0.34 3.92 11.95
C PHE A 18 0.65 2.44 12.21
N VAL A 19 -0.37 1.61 12.45
CA VAL A 19 -0.21 0.16 12.60
C VAL A 19 0.46 -0.44 11.36
N TRP A 20 -0.02 -0.11 10.18
CA TRP A 20 0.53 -0.67 8.93
C TRP A 20 1.97 -0.19 8.66
N GLY A 21 2.19 1.13 8.76
CA GLY A 21 3.51 1.71 8.54
C GLY A 21 4.57 1.24 9.52
N ALA A 22 4.19 0.81 10.73
CA ALA A 22 5.13 0.38 11.76
C ALA A 22 5.94 -0.85 11.34
N TRP A 23 5.35 -1.83 10.68
CA TRP A 23 6.01 -3.10 10.38
C TRP A 23 6.26 -3.33 8.87
N TYR A 24 5.39 -2.80 8.01
CA TYR A 24 5.39 -3.17 6.59
C TYR A 24 6.68 -2.77 5.86
N VAL A 25 7.21 -1.57 6.14
CA VAL A 25 8.45 -1.08 5.50
C VAL A 25 9.68 -1.85 5.98
N THR A 26 9.71 -2.25 7.26
CA THR A 26 10.87 -2.88 7.91
C THR A 26 10.84 -4.41 7.84
N MET A 27 9.70 -5.01 7.50
CA MET A 27 9.55 -6.47 7.46
C MET A 27 10.60 -7.15 6.58
N GLY A 28 10.93 -6.57 5.42
CA GLY A 28 11.96 -7.13 4.54
C GLY A 28 13.34 -7.21 5.21
N THR A 29 13.73 -6.17 5.95
CA THR A 29 14.98 -6.16 6.70
C THR A 29 14.95 -7.15 7.86
N TYR A 30 13.85 -7.23 8.61
CA TYR A 30 13.67 -8.21 9.67
C TYR A 30 13.78 -9.66 9.13
N LEU A 31 13.10 -9.97 8.03
CA LEU A 31 13.15 -11.28 7.40
C LEU A 31 14.56 -11.64 6.92
N THR A 32 15.20 -10.75 6.16
CA THR A 32 16.49 -11.07 5.54
C THR A 32 17.65 -11.04 6.54
N VAL A 33 17.67 -10.12 7.49
CA VAL A 33 18.77 -9.94 8.44
C VAL A 33 18.59 -10.84 9.68
N THR A 34 17.41 -10.89 10.26
CA THR A 34 17.17 -11.58 11.54
C THR A 34 16.72 -13.02 11.34
N LEU A 35 15.69 -13.24 10.49
CA LEU A 35 15.21 -14.60 10.24
C LEU A 35 16.02 -15.34 9.16
N LYS A 36 16.99 -14.67 8.52
CA LYS A 36 17.80 -15.24 7.43
C LYS A 36 16.97 -15.83 6.29
N ALA A 37 15.80 -15.22 6.05
CA ALA A 37 14.88 -15.62 5.00
C ALA A 37 15.50 -15.42 3.61
N THR A 38 15.21 -16.35 2.70
CA THR A 38 15.52 -16.19 1.28
C THR A 38 14.70 -15.05 0.67
N GLY A 39 15.05 -14.61 -0.54
CA GLY A 39 14.24 -13.65 -1.28
C GLY A 39 12.84 -14.18 -1.55
N THR A 40 12.72 -15.45 -1.93
CA THR A 40 11.43 -16.13 -2.17
C THR A 40 10.56 -16.14 -0.92
N GLN A 41 11.11 -16.46 0.26
CA GLN A 41 10.38 -16.43 1.53
C GLN A 41 9.95 -15.01 1.90
N THR A 42 10.83 -14.02 1.66
CA THR A 42 10.52 -12.60 1.89
C THR A 42 9.39 -12.14 0.96
N GLY A 43 9.47 -12.45 -0.33
CA GLY A 43 8.43 -12.13 -1.30
C GLY A 43 7.09 -12.78 -0.95
N ALA A 44 7.09 -14.03 -0.51
CA ALA A 44 5.89 -14.74 -0.06
C ALA A 44 5.25 -14.03 1.15
N ALA A 45 6.04 -13.60 2.15
CA ALA A 45 5.54 -12.88 3.32
C ALA A 45 4.83 -11.56 2.94
N TYR A 46 5.38 -10.80 1.98
CA TYR A 46 4.67 -9.64 1.43
C TYR A 46 3.44 -10.04 0.60
N GLY A 47 3.50 -11.17 -0.09
CA GLY A 47 2.37 -11.74 -0.82
C GLY A 47 1.18 -12.11 0.06
N ALA A 48 1.39 -12.35 1.36
CA ALA A 48 0.33 -12.57 2.33
C ALA A 48 -0.69 -11.43 2.39
N ASN A 49 -0.22 -10.17 2.30
CA ASN A 49 -1.10 -8.99 2.21
C ASN A 49 -1.94 -8.99 0.94
N ALA A 50 -1.36 -9.39 -0.19
CA ALA A 50 -2.08 -9.47 -1.46
C ALA A 50 -3.17 -10.55 -1.41
N ILE A 51 -2.88 -11.71 -0.85
CA ILE A 51 -3.86 -12.80 -0.62
C ILE A 51 -4.99 -12.28 0.27
N ALA A 52 -4.66 -11.63 1.39
CA ALA A 52 -5.65 -11.06 2.30
C ALA A 52 -6.50 -9.97 1.64
N THR A 53 -5.92 -9.14 0.77
CA THR A 53 -6.66 -8.13 -0.01
C THR A 53 -7.67 -8.77 -0.96
N ILE A 54 -7.35 -9.92 -1.57
CA ILE A 54 -8.27 -10.68 -2.42
C ILE A 54 -9.45 -11.21 -1.60
N ILE A 55 -9.20 -11.66 -0.37
CA ILE A 55 -10.21 -12.29 0.50
C ILE A 55 -11.04 -11.24 1.26
N SER A 56 -10.46 -10.08 1.56
CA SER A 56 -11.04 -9.02 2.40
C SER A 56 -12.47 -8.60 2.01
N PRO A 57 -12.82 -8.37 0.73
CA PRO A 57 -14.18 -7.97 0.36
C PRO A 57 -15.25 -8.99 0.76
N PHE A 58 -14.90 -10.29 0.76
CA PHE A 58 -15.82 -11.33 1.22
C PHE A 58 -16.06 -11.26 2.73
N ILE A 59 -15.00 -11.01 3.51
CA ILE A 59 -15.12 -10.85 4.97
C ILE A 59 -15.99 -9.65 5.31
N VAL A 60 -15.76 -8.51 4.65
CA VAL A 60 -16.53 -7.28 4.88
C VAL A 60 -17.96 -7.44 4.41
N GLY A 61 -18.16 -7.77 3.12
CA GLY A 61 -19.51 -7.78 2.52
C GLY A 61 -20.41 -8.90 3.05
N MET A 62 -19.86 -10.09 3.34
CA MET A 62 -20.66 -11.24 3.77
C MET A 62 -20.86 -11.31 5.29
N ILE A 63 -19.92 -10.78 6.07
CA ILE A 63 -19.91 -10.92 7.53
C ILE A 63 -20.17 -9.56 8.20
N ALA A 64 -19.30 -8.57 7.99
CA ALA A 64 -19.37 -7.31 8.71
C ALA A 64 -20.64 -6.53 8.38
N ASP A 65 -20.90 -6.29 7.10
CA ASP A 65 -22.03 -5.45 6.66
C ASP A 65 -23.39 -6.07 7.02
N ARG A 66 -23.44 -7.36 7.23
CA ARG A 66 -24.68 -8.08 7.48
C ARG A 66 -24.99 -8.33 8.96
N TYR A 67 -23.96 -8.62 9.77
CA TYR A 67 -24.19 -9.13 11.12
C TYR A 67 -23.63 -8.25 12.23
N PHE A 68 -22.65 -7.39 11.96
CA PHE A 68 -21.93 -6.67 12.99
C PHE A 68 -21.90 -5.17 12.74
N ALA A 69 -21.91 -4.38 13.80
CA ALA A 69 -21.58 -2.98 13.71
C ALA A 69 -20.11 -2.81 13.30
N ALA A 70 -19.85 -2.05 12.22
CA ALA A 70 -18.56 -1.98 11.55
C ALA A 70 -17.41 -1.61 12.51
N GLN A 71 -17.62 -0.64 13.41
CA GLN A 71 -16.63 -0.22 14.39
C GLN A 71 -16.31 -1.32 15.42
N LYS A 72 -17.30 -2.11 15.84
CA LYS A 72 -17.09 -3.21 16.80
C LYS A 72 -16.34 -4.38 16.15
N PHE A 73 -16.70 -4.72 14.91
CA PHE A 73 -16.02 -5.76 14.16
C PHE A 73 -14.56 -5.36 13.89
N MET A 74 -14.31 -4.12 13.46
CA MET A 74 -12.96 -3.56 13.31
C MET A 74 -12.16 -3.67 14.63
N GLY A 75 -12.78 -3.36 15.76
CA GLY A 75 -12.18 -3.50 17.08
C GLY A 75 -11.71 -4.92 17.38
N VAL A 76 -12.57 -5.91 17.15
CA VAL A 76 -12.22 -7.32 17.35
C VAL A 76 -11.09 -7.76 16.44
N LEU A 77 -11.12 -7.36 15.15
CA LEU A 77 -10.05 -7.68 14.19
C LEU A 77 -8.69 -7.11 14.63
N HIS A 78 -8.67 -5.87 15.13
CA HIS A 78 -7.44 -5.26 15.62
C HIS A 78 -6.92 -5.91 16.92
N LEU A 79 -7.81 -6.34 17.83
CA LEU A 79 -7.41 -7.08 19.04
C LEU A 79 -6.77 -8.41 18.68
N ILE A 80 -7.39 -9.18 17.78
CA ILE A 80 -6.80 -10.43 17.27
C ILE A 80 -5.49 -10.14 16.53
N GLY A 81 -5.46 -9.09 15.69
CA GLY A 81 -4.26 -8.65 14.97
C GLY A 81 -3.10 -8.28 15.89
N ALA A 82 -3.37 -7.62 17.03
CA ALA A 82 -2.36 -7.29 18.04
C ALA A 82 -1.70 -8.55 18.61
N VAL A 83 -2.50 -9.57 18.93
CA VAL A 83 -2.01 -10.86 19.42
C VAL A 83 -1.15 -11.54 18.35
N LEU A 84 -1.61 -11.59 17.09
CA LEU A 84 -0.88 -12.22 15.99
C LEU A 84 0.45 -11.50 15.70
N LEU A 85 0.47 -10.16 15.70
CA LEU A 85 1.72 -9.39 15.54
C LEU A 85 2.71 -9.64 16.68
N TYR A 86 2.21 -9.76 17.91
CA TYR A 86 3.08 -10.12 19.03
C TYR A 86 3.65 -11.52 18.87
N PHE A 87 2.84 -12.51 18.49
CA PHE A 87 3.32 -13.87 18.21
C PHE A 87 4.30 -13.90 17.04
N ALA A 88 4.14 -13.07 16.00
CA ALA A 88 5.10 -12.97 14.90
C ALA A 88 6.51 -12.64 15.40
N THR A 89 6.65 -11.89 16.51
CA THR A 89 7.95 -11.56 17.09
C THR A 89 8.65 -12.74 17.79
N GLN A 90 7.95 -13.83 18.04
CA GLN A 90 8.47 -15.04 18.68
C GLN A 90 8.88 -16.12 17.66
N ILE A 91 8.52 -15.93 16.40
CA ILE A 91 8.80 -16.89 15.34
C ILE A 91 10.22 -16.66 14.82
N THR A 92 10.95 -17.76 14.67
CA THR A 92 12.33 -17.79 14.15
C THR A 92 12.44 -18.46 12.78
N ASP A 93 11.44 -19.25 12.38
CA ASP A 93 11.36 -19.88 11.06
C ASP A 93 10.59 -19.01 10.08
N PRO A 94 11.18 -18.59 8.95
CA PRO A 94 10.50 -17.78 7.93
C PRO A 94 9.22 -18.41 7.36
N ASN A 95 9.14 -19.73 7.28
CA ASN A 95 7.94 -20.40 6.76
C ASN A 95 6.77 -20.34 7.77
N GLN A 96 7.07 -20.46 9.07
CA GLN A 96 6.06 -20.24 10.11
C GLN A 96 5.66 -18.78 10.18
N PHE A 97 6.61 -17.86 10.00
CA PHE A 97 6.35 -16.42 9.95
C PHE A 97 5.35 -16.07 8.86
N PHE A 98 5.47 -16.65 7.67
CA PHE A 98 4.50 -16.49 6.57
C PHE A 98 3.06 -16.75 7.03
N TRP A 99 2.81 -17.86 7.72
CA TRP A 99 1.45 -18.23 8.15
C TRP A 99 0.88 -17.26 9.19
N ILE A 100 1.72 -16.79 10.11
CA ILE A 100 1.29 -15.79 11.10
C ILE A 100 0.99 -14.44 10.43
N ILE A 101 1.83 -13.99 9.48
CA ILE A 101 1.58 -12.75 8.74
C ILE A 101 0.37 -12.88 7.81
N LEU A 102 0.13 -14.04 7.24
CA LEU A 102 -1.09 -14.29 6.46
C LEU A 102 -2.34 -14.20 7.34
N ALA A 103 -2.34 -14.84 8.50
CA ALA A 103 -3.43 -14.75 9.47
C ALA A 103 -3.65 -13.31 9.95
N TYR A 104 -2.57 -12.58 10.27
CA TYR A 104 -2.64 -11.17 10.63
C TYR A 104 -3.21 -10.31 9.49
N SER A 105 -2.72 -10.50 8.26
CA SER A 105 -3.18 -9.74 7.10
C SER A 105 -4.66 -10.00 6.80
N ALA A 106 -5.14 -11.23 7.02
CA ALA A 106 -6.57 -11.56 6.90
C ALA A 106 -7.44 -10.83 7.94
N MET A 107 -6.88 -10.48 9.11
CA MET A 107 -7.56 -9.62 10.09
C MET A 107 -7.44 -8.14 9.74
N TYR A 108 -6.27 -7.70 9.27
CA TYR A 108 -5.98 -6.29 9.03
C TYR A 108 -6.60 -5.74 7.73
N MET A 109 -6.50 -6.44 6.59
CA MET A 109 -6.97 -5.91 5.30
C MET A 109 -8.47 -5.53 5.27
N PRO A 110 -9.37 -6.26 5.92
CA PRO A 110 -10.76 -5.84 6.06
C PRO A 110 -10.94 -4.51 6.82
N THR A 111 -10.06 -4.19 7.79
CA THR A 111 -10.20 -2.98 8.60
C THR A 111 -10.01 -1.70 7.80
N LEU A 112 -9.25 -1.74 6.71
CA LEU A 112 -9.11 -0.62 5.77
C LEU A 112 -10.46 -0.22 5.12
N ALA A 113 -11.27 -1.21 4.76
CA ALA A 113 -12.61 -0.94 4.23
C ALA A 113 -13.59 -0.55 5.34
N LEU A 114 -13.50 -1.18 6.52
CA LEU A 114 -14.35 -0.88 7.66
C LEU A 114 -14.11 0.53 8.21
N SER A 115 -12.86 0.99 8.31
CA SER A 115 -12.52 2.35 8.74
C SER A 115 -13.13 3.41 7.81
N ASN A 116 -13.08 3.17 6.49
CA ASN A 116 -13.77 4.03 5.52
C ASN A 116 -15.29 3.97 5.70
N SER A 117 -15.88 2.79 5.90
CA SER A 117 -17.32 2.63 6.13
C SER A 117 -17.78 3.36 7.40
N VAL A 118 -17.02 3.23 8.50
CA VAL A 118 -17.27 3.97 9.76
C VAL A 118 -17.22 5.48 9.51
N ALA A 119 -16.24 5.96 8.76
CA ALA A 119 -16.11 7.37 8.45
C ALA A 119 -17.29 7.88 7.59
N PHE A 120 -17.59 7.22 6.47
CA PHE A 120 -18.64 7.64 5.55
C PHE A 120 -20.04 7.63 6.17
N ASN A 121 -20.31 6.70 7.10
CA ASN A 121 -21.59 6.64 7.78
C ASN A 121 -21.88 7.87 8.66
N GLN A 122 -20.86 8.59 9.07
CA GLN A 122 -20.97 9.80 9.89
C GLN A 122 -20.99 11.11 9.07
N MET A 123 -20.91 11.02 7.74
CA MET A 123 -20.76 12.18 6.85
C MET A 123 -22.05 12.50 6.10
N THR A 124 -22.34 13.79 6.00
CA THR A 124 -23.44 14.29 5.15
C THR A 124 -22.93 14.76 3.78
N GLN A 125 -21.68 15.20 3.70
CA GLN A 125 -21.00 15.64 2.48
C GLN A 125 -19.62 14.95 2.38
N PRO A 126 -19.55 13.65 1.98
CA PRO A 126 -18.33 12.89 1.96
C PRO A 126 -17.18 13.56 1.18
N ASP A 127 -17.49 14.17 0.04
CA ASP A 127 -16.49 14.82 -0.83
C ASP A 127 -15.73 15.95 -0.13
N LYS A 128 -16.35 16.62 0.85
CA LYS A 128 -15.75 17.71 1.63
C LYS A 128 -15.21 17.26 2.98
N GLU A 129 -15.86 16.28 3.60
CA GLU A 129 -15.60 15.89 4.97
C GLU A 129 -14.58 14.75 5.09
N PHE A 130 -14.49 13.87 4.08
CA PHE A 130 -13.59 12.73 4.11
C PHE A 130 -12.09 13.10 3.91
N PRO A 131 -11.69 13.94 2.93
CA PRO A 131 -10.28 14.22 2.69
C PRO A 131 -9.53 14.74 3.92
N PRO A 132 -10.04 15.72 4.73
CA PRO A 132 -9.36 16.17 5.93
C PRO A 132 -9.30 15.16 7.08
N ILE A 133 -10.05 14.06 7.00
CA ILE A 133 -9.94 12.93 7.93
C ILE A 133 -8.93 11.90 7.38
N ARG A 134 -8.99 11.61 6.08
CA ARG A 134 -8.13 10.62 5.44
C ARG A 134 -6.65 10.99 5.48
N VAL A 135 -6.32 12.28 5.42
CA VAL A 135 -4.92 12.77 5.52
C VAL A 135 -4.23 12.33 6.80
N TRP A 136 -4.97 12.17 7.91
CA TRP A 136 -4.42 11.66 9.16
C TRP A 136 -3.84 10.24 9.04
N GLY A 137 -4.33 9.45 8.09
CA GLY A 137 -3.71 8.16 7.78
C GLY A 137 -2.27 8.31 7.26
N THR A 138 -2.04 9.20 6.29
CA THR A 138 -0.68 9.48 5.80
C THR A 138 0.21 10.03 6.91
N LEU A 139 -0.32 10.92 7.76
CA LEU A 139 0.41 11.43 8.92
C LEU A 139 0.76 10.32 9.92
N GLY A 140 -0.13 9.35 10.15
CA GLY A 140 0.14 8.18 11.00
C GLY A 140 1.30 7.33 10.45
N TRP A 141 1.31 7.07 9.15
CA TRP A 141 2.41 6.36 8.49
C TRP A 141 3.75 7.11 8.62
N ILE A 142 3.75 8.41 8.35
CA ILE A 142 4.95 9.26 8.47
C ILE A 142 5.43 9.27 9.93
N ALA A 143 4.52 9.45 10.89
CA ALA A 143 4.86 9.53 12.30
C ALA A 143 5.57 8.27 12.80
N VAL A 144 5.07 7.07 12.45
CA VAL A 144 5.71 5.82 12.87
C VAL A 144 7.05 5.58 12.17
N GLY A 145 7.17 5.95 10.90
CA GLY A 145 8.44 5.86 10.17
C GLY A 145 9.52 6.76 10.78
N LEU A 146 9.16 7.99 11.13
CA LEU A 146 10.05 8.91 11.85
C LEU A 146 10.39 8.40 13.25
N MET A 147 9.41 7.83 13.97
CA MET A 147 9.65 7.23 15.29
C MET A 147 10.64 6.07 15.23
N ILE A 148 10.48 5.16 14.27
CA ILE A 148 11.43 4.04 14.06
C ILE A 148 12.81 4.58 13.66
N GLY A 149 12.84 5.62 12.81
CA GLY A 149 14.07 6.29 12.42
C GLY A 149 14.78 6.93 13.61
N TRP A 150 14.05 7.60 14.49
CA TRP A 150 14.59 8.21 15.71
C TRP A 150 15.16 7.16 16.67
N LEU A 151 14.44 6.06 16.91
CA LEU A 151 14.94 4.95 17.73
C LEU A 151 16.26 4.36 17.19
N SER A 152 16.46 4.39 15.87
CA SER A 152 17.71 3.94 15.26
C SER A 152 18.89 4.90 15.54
N ILE A 153 18.63 6.21 15.68
CA ILE A 153 19.64 7.24 16.02
C ILE A 153 20.01 7.18 17.50
N GLU A 154 19.04 6.95 18.39
CA GLU A 154 19.25 6.88 19.85
C GLU A 154 20.03 5.62 20.32
N GLY A 155 20.65 4.89 19.40
CA GLY A 155 21.58 3.81 19.73
C GLY A 155 20.97 2.42 19.88
N ILE A 156 19.68 2.24 19.54
CA ILE A 156 19.13 0.91 19.34
C ILE A 156 19.60 0.43 17.97
N ALA A 157 20.70 -0.30 17.98
CA ALA A 157 21.31 -0.79 16.75
C ALA A 157 20.29 -1.60 15.93
N ASN A 158 20.14 -1.23 14.65
CA ASN A 158 19.38 -1.97 13.65
C ASN A 158 17.91 -2.24 14.00
N VAL A 159 17.17 -1.18 14.42
CA VAL A 159 15.75 -1.27 14.78
C VAL A 159 14.94 -1.95 13.68
N ALA A 160 15.21 -1.65 12.39
CA ALA A 160 14.51 -2.25 11.26
C ALA A 160 14.68 -3.77 11.16
N ALA A 161 15.82 -4.30 11.61
CA ALA A 161 16.07 -5.74 11.67
C ALA A 161 15.54 -6.39 12.95
N SER A 162 15.11 -5.61 13.93
CA SER A 162 14.62 -6.13 15.22
C SER A 162 13.12 -6.40 15.21
N ALA A 163 12.63 -7.04 16.27
CA ALA A 163 11.20 -7.24 16.50
C ALA A 163 10.46 -5.96 16.98
N ILE A 164 11.17 -4.85 17.21
CA ILE A 164 10.60 -3.60 17.75
C ILE A 164 9.48 -3.05 16.86
N PRO A 165 9.62 -2.95 15.52
CA PRO A 165 8.55 -2.48 14.64
C PRO A 165 7.25 -3.28 14.79
N PHE A 166 7.34 -4.60 14.90
CA PHE A 166 6.18 -5.47 15.10
C PHE A 166 5.55 -5.28 16.48
N LYS A 167 6.36 -5.07 17.54
CA LYS A 167 5.85 -4.79 18.89
C LYS A 167 5.15 -3.43 18.95
N ILE A 168 5.67 -2.42 18.25
CA ILE A 168 5.02 -1.09 18.11
C ILE A 168 3.68 -1.26 17.39
N ALA A 169 3.66 -2.01 16.29
CA ALA A 169 2.44 -2.30 15.54
C ALA A 169 1.41 -3.06 16.40
N ALA A 170 1.85 -4.06 17.17
CA ALA A 170 0.98 -4.80 18.08
C ALA A 170 0.36 -3.89 19.16
N GLY A 171 1.17 -3.01 19.78
CA GLY A 171 0.69 -2.03 20.76
C GLY A 171 -0.31 -1.05 20.15
N ALA A 172 0.00 -0.50 18.98
CA ALA A 172 -0.89 0.41 18.26
C ALA A 172 -2.20 -0.28 17.83
N SER A 173 -2.12 -1.53 17.35
CA SER A 173 -3.30 -2.34 17.00
C SER A 173 -4.17 -2.63 18.23
N LEU A 174 -3.57 -2.93 19.38
CA LEU A 174 -4.29 -3.08 20.65
C LEU A 174 -5.03 -1.79 21.03
N ILE A 175 -4.35 -0.64 20.94
CA ILE A 175 -4.94 0.68 21.24
C ILE A 175 -6.10 0.95 20.28
N LEU A 176 -5.92 0.74 18.97
CA LEU A 176 -6.97 0.96 17.98
C LEU A 176 -8.13 -0.02 18.18
N GLY A 177 -7.83 -1.28 18.53
CA GLY A 177 -8.84 -2.30 18.84
C GLY A 177 -9.76 -1.85 19.97
N ILE A 178 -9.20 -1.40 21.10
CA ILE A 178 -9.96 -0.88 22.24
C ILE A 178 -10.68 0.42 21.83
N TYR A 179 -9.99 1.34 21.17
CA TYR A 179 -10.54 2.63 20.72
C TYR A 179 -11.74 2.48 19.80
N SER A 180 -11.78 1.44 18.99
CA SER A 180 -12.86 1.18 18.03
C SER A 180 -14.22 1.01 18.71
N PHE A 181 -14.28 0.52 19.95
CA PHE A 181 -15.54 0.41 20.70
C PHE A 181 -16.10 1.76 21.16
N PHE A 182 -15.30 2.83 21.12
CA PHE A 182 -15.71 4.20 21.47
C PHE A 182 -15.99 5.07 20.24
N LEU A 183 -15.87 4.51 19.03
CA LEU A 183 -16.22 5.18 17.79
C LEU A 183 -17.75 5.33 17.66
N PRO A 184 -18.22 6.26 16.81
CA PRO A 184 -19.64 6.42 16.54
C PRO A 184 -20.26 5.13 16.01
N ASP A 185 -21.48 4.85 16.45
CA ASP A 185 -22.17 3.62 16.05
C ASP A 185 -22.42 3.58 14.53
N THR A 186 -22.09 2.43 13.95
CA THR A 186 -22.22 2.15 12.51
C THR A 186 -22.88 0.79 12.37
N PRO A 187 -24.22 0.74 12.48
CA PRO A 187 -24.98 -0.50 12.49
C PRO A 187 -24.87 -1.24 11.15
N PRO A 188 -25.08 -2.56 11.14
CA PRO A 188 -25.09 -3.36 9.93
C PRO A 188 -26.24 -2.92 8.99
N LYS A 189 -26.00 -3.05 7.69
CA LYS A 189 -27.02 -2.77 6.65
C LYS A 189 -27.80 -4.04 6.31
N ALA A 190 -28.73 -4.42 7.15
CA ALA A 190 -29.44 -5.71 7.11
C ALA A 190 -30.20 -6.04 5.81
N GLU A 191 -30.46 -5.08 4.93
CA GLU A 191 -31.32 -5.24 3.74
C GLU A 191 -30.54 -5.45 2.41
N GLN A 192 -29.23 -5.35 2.39
CA GLN A 192 -28.48 -5.58 1.17
C GLN A 192 -28.08 -7.05 1.02
N THR A 193 -28.82 -7.79 0.16
CA THR A 193 -28.34 -9.06 -0.39
C THR A 193 -27.09 -8.77 -1.22
N THR A 194 -25.92 -8.88 -0.60
CA THR A 194 -24.68 -8.68 -1.32
C THR A 194 -24.40 -9.94 -2.12
N ASP A 195 -24.78 -9.95 -3.39
CA ASP A 195 -24.41 -11.03 -4.31
C ASP A 195 -22.88 -11.07 -4.49
N VAL A 196 -22.31 -12.25 -4.60
CA VAL A 196 -20.88 -12.47 -4.88
C VAL A 196 -20.41 -11.66 -6.10
N LYS A 197 -21.28 -11.48 -7.11
CA LYS A 197 -21.01 -10.65 -8.29
C LYS A 197 -20.75 -9.21 -7.92
N THR A 198 -21.56 -8.65 -7.03
CA THR A 198 -21.41 -7.26 -6.55
C THR A 198 -20.16 -7.10 -5.70
N ILE A 199 -19.85 -8.07 -4.81
CA ILE A 199 -18.63 -8.08 -3.98
C ILE A 199 -17.38 -8.07 -4.86
N LEU A 200 -17.35 -8.90 -5.90
CA LEU A 200 -16.24 -8.99 -6.86
C LEU A 200 -16.21 -7.84 -7.86
N GLY A 201 -17.20 -6.94 -7.84
CA GLY A 201 -17.27 -5.84 -8.79
C GLY A 201 -17.51 -6.29 -10.25
N LEU A 202 -18.11 -7.49 -10.46
CA LEU A 202 -18.28 -8.07 -11.81
C LEU A 202 -19.14 -7.22 -12.72
N ASP A 203 -20.04 -6.39 -12.16
CA ASP A 203 -20.84 -5.42 -12.94
C ASP A 203 -19.97 -4.40 -13.66
N SER A 204 -18.76 -4.15 -13.15
CA SER A 204 -17.81 -3.24 -13.77
C SER A 204 -17.01 -3.86 -14.94
N LEU A 205 -17.12 -5.16 -15.19
CA LEU A 205 -16.51 -5.81 -16.36
C LEU A 205 -17.02 -5.23 -17.69
N VAL A 206 -18.18 -4.57 -17.68
CA VAL A 206 -18.68 -3.82 -18.85
C VAL A 206 -17.69 -2.75 -19.33
N LEU A 207 -16.84 -2.22 -18.44
CA LEU A 207 -15.80 -1.24 -18.77
C LEU A 207 -14.73 -1.80 -19.70
N PHE A 208 -14.53 -3.12 -19.75
CA PHE A 208 -13.56 -3.76 -20.66
C PHE A 208 -13.98 -3.72 -22.14
N LYS A 209 -15.22 -3.34 -22.44
CA LYS A 209 -15.64 -2.98 -23.79
C LYS A 209 -14.94 -1.73 -24.30
N ASP A 210 -14.53 -0.82 -23.41
CA ASP A 210 -13.65 0.30 -23.74
C ASP A 210 -12.19 -0.19 -23.78
N ARG A 211 -11.62 -0.23 -24.98
CA ARG A 211 -10.23 -0.69 -25.21
C ARG A 211 -9.21 0.11 -24.41
N SER A 212 -9.41 1.41 -24.25
CA SER A 212 -8.49 2.24 -23.46
C SER A 212 -8.54 1.89 -21.97
N TYR A 213 -9.75 1.62 -21.45
CA TYR A 213 -9.89 1.17 -20.07
C TYR A 213 -9.25 -0.22 -19.84
N LEU A 214 -9.43 -1.14 -20.77
CA LEU A 214 -8.80 -2.47 -20.72
C LEU A 214 -7.26 -2.37 -20.69
N VAL A 215 -6.68 -1.51 -21.55
CA VAL A 215 -5.23 -1.26 -21.57
C VAL A 215 -4.76 -0.66 -20.26
N PHE A 216 -5.50 0.31 -19.71
CA PHE A 216 -5.22 0.89 -18.40
C PHE A 216 -5.27 -0.17 -17.28
N PHE A 217 -6.30 -1.02 -17.29
CA PHE A 217 -6.48 -2.08 -16.31
C PHE A 217 -5.31 -3.07 -16.31
N ILE A 218 -4.91 -3.55 -17.49
CA ILE A 218 -3.75 -4.44 -17.65
C ILE A 218 -2.46 -3.74 -17.20
N ALA A 219 -2.25 -2.49 -17.64
CA ALA A 219 -1.08 -1.72 -17.22
C ALA A 219 -1.03 -1.53 -15.69
N SER A 220 -2.19 -1.37 -15.03
CA SER A 220 -2.28 -1.23 -13.57
C SER A 220 -1.84 -2.49 -12.83
N ILE A 221 -2.19 -3.67 -13.33
CA ILE A 221 -1.67 -4.95 -12.81
C ILE A 221 -0.14 -5.00 -13.00
N LEU A 222 0.33 -4.70 -14.21
CA LEU A 222 1.74 -4.80 -14.56
C LEU A 222 2.62 -3.81 -13.80
N VAL A 223 2.15 -2.58 -13.49
CA VAL A 223 2.89 -1.58 -12.68
C VAL A 223 2.99 -2.01 -11.22
N CYS A 224 2.04 -2.79 -10.70
CA CYS A 224 2.15 -3.31 -9.34
C CYS A 224 3.28 -4.33 -9.17
N ILE A 225 3.76 -4.94 -10.27
CA ILE A 225 4.91 -5.84 -10.21
C ILE A 225 6.19 -5.09 -9.80
N PRO A 226 6.66 -4.04 -10.51
CA PRO A 226 7.80 -3.24 -10.05
C PRO A 226 7.56 -2.54 -8.70
N LEU A 227 6.32 -2.13 -8.39
CA LEU A 227 5.96 -1.58 -7.07
C LEU A 227 6.29 -2.57 -5.94
N SER A 228 6.06 -3.86 -6.16
CA SER A 228 6.37 -4.91 -5.17
C SER A 228 7.85 -5.01 -4.86
N PHE A 229 8.74 -4.83 -5.85
CA PHE A 229 10.19 -4.76 -5.62
C PHE A 229 10.54 -3.64 -4.65
N TYR A 230 9.89 -2.48 -4.81
CA TYR A 230 10.10 -1.35 -3.92
C TYR A 230 9.68 -1.68 -2.49
N TYR A 231 8.46 -2.16 -2.27
CA TYR A 231 7.99 -2.43 -0.92
C TYR A 231 8.75 -3.56 -0.22
N SER A 232 9.10 -4.62 -0.94
CA SER A 232 9.74 -5.80 -0.35
C SER A 232 11.23 -5.57 -0.05
N PHE A 233 11.93 -4.83 -0.91
CA PHE A 233 13.40 -4.85 -0.90
C PHE A 233 14.09 -3.49 -0.79
N THR A 234 13.37 -2.34 -0.80
CA THR A 234 14.06 -1.04 -0.68
C THR A 234 14.71 -0.87 0.69
N ASN A 235 14.01 -1.19 1.77
CA ASN A 235 14.58 -1.03 3.12
C ASN A 235 15.79 -1.95 3.37
N PRO A 236 15.72 -3.27 3.08
CA PRO A 236 16.90 -4.14 3.16
C PRO A 236 18.05 -3.68 2.27
N PHE A 237 17.75 -3.24 1.05
CA PHE A 237 18.75 -2.72 0.11
C PHE A 237 19.47 -1.49 0.66
N LEU A 238 18.76 -0.47 1.06
CA LEU A 238 19.36 0.78 1.57
C LEU A 238 20.18 0.52 2.84
N THR A 239 19.69 -0.40 3.71
CA THR A 239 20.40 -0.82 4.91
C THR A 239 21.71 -1.54 4.57
N GLN A 240 21.69 -2.50 3.64
CA GLN A 240 22.89 -3.22 3.18
C GLN A 240 23.86 -2.32 2.41
N ALA A 241 23.34 -1.34 1.67
CA ALA A 241 24.16 -0.35 0.97
C ALA A 241 24.84 0.66 1.92
N GLY A 242 24.59 0.57 3.23
CA GLY A 242 25.21 1.44 4.24
C GLY A 242 24.48 2.77 4.46
N MET A 243 23.23 2.91 4.00
CA MET A 243 22.46 4.11 4.29
C MET A 243 22.02 4.11 5.75
N GLU A 244 22.61 4.98 6.56
CA GLU A 244 22.18 5.18 7.94
C GLU A 244 20.73 5.62 8.03
N ASN A 245 19.98 5.11 9.01
CA ASN A 245 18.59 5.46 9.25
C ASN A 245 17.70 5.34 7.99
N ALA A 246 17.87 4.24 7.23
CA ALA A 246 17.14 4.01 5.96
C ALA A 246 15.62 4.15 6.14
N THR A 247 15.04 3.60 7.22
CA THR A 247 13.60 3.67 7.50
C THR A 247 13.11 5.10 7.68
N GLY A 248 13.81 5.90 8.50
CA GLY A 248 13.47 7.31 8.68
C GLY A 248 13.58 8.12 7.39
N LYS A 249 14.63 7.87 6.59
CA LYS A 249 14.83 8.54 5.29
C LYS A 249 13.78 8.13 4.26
N MET A 250 13.31 6.89 4.27
CA MET A 250 12.22 6.45 3.38
C MET A 250 10.91 7.20 3.62
N THR A 251 10.67 7.78 4.81
CA THR A 251 9.47 8.61 5.05
C THR A 251 9.42 9.87 4.20
N MET A 252 10.57 10.33 3.68
CA MET A 252 10.61 11.43 2.71
C MET A 252 9.81 11.09 1.44
N GLY A 253 9.68 9.81 1.10
CA GLY A 253 8.83 9.36 0.02
C GLY A 253 7.34 9.66 0.27
N GLN A 254 6.84 9.39 1.48
CA GLN A 254 5.46 9.72 1.86
C GLN A 254 5.25 11.24 2.00
N MET A 255 6.27 11.98 2.45
CA MET A 255 6.21 13.45 2.45
C MET A 255 6.10 13.98 1.02
N SER A 256 6.84 13.41 0.06
CA SER A 256 6.72 13.78 -1.34
C SER A 256 5.35 13.42 -1.92
N GLU A 257 4.75 12.31 -1.52
CA GLU A 257 3.37 11.93 -1.88
C GLU A 257 2.37 13.01 -1.45
N VAL A 258 2.45 13.51 -0.21
CA VAL A 258 1.58 14.62 0.23
C VAL A 258 1.76 15.85 -0.66
N ALA A 259 2.99 16.21 -1.01
CA ALA A 259 3.27 17.36 -1.87
C ALA A 259 2.72 17.18 -3.30
N PHE A 260 2.95 16.01 -3.92
CA PHE A 260 2.47 15.74 -5.26
C PHE A 260 0.95 15.51 -5.33
N MET A 261 0.32 15.00 -4.28
CA MET A 261 -1.13 14.93 -4.17
C MET A 261 -1.78 16.32 -4.20
N ILE A 262 -1.18 17.31 -3.50
CA ILE A 262 -1.65 18.71 -3.54
C ILE A 262 -1.49 19.31 -4.95
N LEU A 263 -0.40 18.97 -5.64
CA LEU A 263 -0.11 19.46 -6.98
C LEU A 263 -0.83 18.70 -8.10
N LEU A 264 -1.39 17.53 -7.79
CA LEU A 264 -2.01 16.63 -8.76
C LEU A 264 -3.07 17.30 -9.66
N PRO A 265 -4.00 18.14 -9.15
CA PRO A 265 -5.00 18.80 -9.99
C PRO A 265 -4.37 19.66 -11.08
N VAL A 266 -3.26 20.36 -10.77
CA VAL A 266 -2.54 21.22 -11.72
C VAL A 266 -1.90 20.39 -12.83
N PHE A 267 -1.23 19.30 -12.46
CA PHE A 267 -0.61 18.39 -13.43
C PHE A 267 -1.65 17.65 -14.27
N PHE A 268 -2.72 17.17 -13.64
CA PHE A 268 -3.79 16.46 -14.32
C PHE A 268 -4.49 17.32 -15.36
N SER A 269 -4.79 18.59 -15.03
CA SER A 269 -5.42 19.53 -15.96
C SER A 269 -4.55 19.89 -17.16
N ARG A 270 -3.21 19.97 -16.96
CA ARG A 270 -2.25 20.31 -18.02
C ARG A 270 -1.85 19.13 -18.89
N LEU A 271 -1.57 17.99 -18.29
CA LEU A 271 -1.04 16.80 -18.98
C LEU A 271 -2.14 15.89 -19.52
N GLY A 272 -3.28 15.86 -18.87
CA GLY A 272 -4.33 14.88 -19.14
C GLY A 272 -3.94 13.45 -18.72
N ILE A 273 -4.92 12.54 -18.73
CA ILE A 273 -4.78 11.21 -18.16
C ILE A 273 -3.63 10.40 -18.78
N LYS A 274 -3.49 10.40 -20.11
CA LYS A 274 -2.43 9.62 -20.79
C LYS A 274 -1.04 10.04 -20.35
N ASN A 275 -0.77 11.35 -20.40
CA ASN A 275 0.58 11.84 -20.16
C ASN A 275 0.96 11.78 -18.68
N ILE A 276 0.00 11.98 -17.75
CA ILE A 276 0.27 11.88 -16.33
C ILE A 276 0.65 10.44 -15.94
N LEU A 277 -0.04 9.44 -16.49
CA LEU A 277 0.30 8.02 -16.28
C LEU A 277 1.66 7.66 -16.90
N LEU A 278 2.00 8.20 -18.07
CA LEU A 278 3.33 8.03 -18.68
C LEU A 278 4.44 8.67 -17.85
N VAL A 279 4.21 9.87 -17.31
CA VAL A 279 5.17 10.54 -16.40
C VAL A 279 5.39 9.71 -15.14
N ALA A 280 4.34 9.13 -14.58
CA ALA A 280 4.46 8.21 -13.45
C ALA A 280 5.34 6.99 -13.78
N MET A 281 5.13 6.36 -14.94
CA MET A 281 5.94 5.21 -15.38
C MET A 281 7.41 5.61 -15.64
N LEU A 282 7.66 6.78 -16.21
CA LEU A 282 9.01 7.33 -16.37
C LEU A 282 9.67 7.58 -15.01
N ALA A 283 8.92 8.10 -14.03
CA ALA A 283 9.43 8.28 -12.67
C ALA A 283 9.78 6.94 -12.01
N TRP A 284 9.02 5.86 -12.25
CA TRP A 284 9.37 4.51 -11.82
C TRP A 284 10.69 4.04 -12.41
N ILE A 285 10.89 4.20 -13.73
CA ILE A 285 12.14 3.83 -14.41
C ILE A 285 13.31 4.61 -13.81
N ALA A 286 13.18 5.94 -13.70
CA ALA A 286 14.19 6.80 -13.11
C ALA A 286 14.53 6.40 -11.66
N ARG A 287 13.52 6.09 -10.85
CA ARG A 287 13.66 5.64 -9.47
C ARG A 287 14.50 4.38 -9.34
N PHE A 288 14.16 3.34 -10.08
CA PHE A 288 14.90 2.07 -10.03
C PHE A 288 16.30 2.22 -10.62
N THR A 289 16.48 3.05 -11.63
CA THR A 289 17.80 3.40 -12.17
C THR A 289 18.65 4.13 -11.12
N CYS A 290 18.06 5.08 -10.37
CA CYS A 290 18.75 5.72 -9.25
C CYS A 290 19.18 4.72 -8.17
N PHE A 291 18.34 3.74 -7.84
CA PHE A 291 18.73 2.68 -6.88
C PHE A 291 19.80 1.75 -7.45
N ALA A 292 19.78 1.45 -8.74
CA ALA A 292 20.77 0.59 -9.39
C ALA A 292 22.19 1.19 -9.40
N TYR A 293 22.30 2.51 -9.54
CA TYR A 293 23.59 3.20 -9.68
C TYR A 293 23.99 4.04 -8.46
N GLY A 294 23.11 4.18 -7.47
CA GLY A 294 23.39 4.88 -6.21
C GLY A 294 24.30 4.06 -5.29
N ASN A 295 24.97 4.75 -4.39
CA ASN A 295 25.74 4.17 -3.29
C ASN A 295 25.67 5.10 -2.07
N ALA A 296 26.11 4.62 -0.90
CA ALA A 296 26.05 5.40 0.34
C ALA A 296 27.10 6.52 0.45
N ASP A 297 28.06 6.57 -0.47
CA ASP A 297 29.14 7.56 -0.51
C ASP A 297 28.82 8.69 -1.49
N THR A 298 29.58 8.82 -2.56
CA THR A 298 29.45 9.89 -3.57
C THR A 298 28.16 9.84 -4.35
N GLY A 299 27.48 8.69 -4.42
CA GLY A 299 26.21 8.46 -5.10
C GLY A 299 24.96 8.52 -4.23
N ILE A 300 25.08 8.92 -2.96
CA ILE A 300 23.96 8.93 -1.99
C ILE A 300 22.76 9.79 -2.45
N TRP A 301 23.02 10.84 -3.22
CA TRP A 301 21.99 11.70 -3.77
C TRP A 301 21.03 10.95 -4.72
N LEU A 302 21.49 9.89 -5.39
CA LEU A 302 20.64 9.03 -6.20
C LEU A 302 19.62 8.28 -5.33
N PHE A 303 20.03 7.82 -4.14
CA PHE A 303 19.09 7.21 -3.20
C PHE A 303 18.00 8.21 -2.77
N TYR A 304 18.37 9.45 -2.46
CA TYR A 304 17.39 10.48 -2.12
C TYR A 304 16.44 10.80 -3.28
N ILE A 305 16.95 10.90 -4.51
CA ILE A 305 16.08 11.07 -5.69
C ILE A 305 15.14 9.88 -5.83
N GLY A 306 15.65 8.65 -5.74
CA GLY A 306 14.84 7.44 -5.80
C GLY A 306 13.76 7.39 -4.73
N ILE A 307 14.03 7.85 -3.52
CA ILE A 307 13.04 7.95 -2.43
C ILE A 307 12.00 9.03 -2.76
N LEU A 308 12.42 10.25 -3.12
CA LEU A 308 11.54 11.39 -3.37
C LEU A 308 10.64 11.21 -4.60
N LEU A 309 11.06 10.43 -5.60
CA LEU A 309 10.22 10.10 -6.75
C LEU A 309 8.97 9.29 -6.38
N HIS A 310 8.85 8.84 -5.10
CA HIS A 310 7.70 8.06 -4.65
C HIS A 310 6.37 8.76 -4.88
N GLY A 311 6.25 10.04 -4.56
CA GLY A 311 5.02 10.80 -4.74
C GLY A 311 4.60 10.87 -6.21
N VAL A 312 5.54 11.15 -7.13
CA VAL A 312 5.24 11.16 -8.57
C VAL A 312 4.81 9.77 -9.04
N CYS A 313 5.55 8.72 -8.66
CA CYS A 313 5.22 7.35 -9.02
C CYS A 313 3.82 6.95 -8.57
N TYR A 314 3.49 7.25 -7.31
CA TYR A 314 2.28 6.77 -6.67
C TYR A 314 1.06 7.62 -7.05
N ASP A 315 1.12 8.93 -6.85
CA ASP A 315 -0.04 9.81 -7.07
C ASP A 315 -0.41 9.93 -8.54
N PHE A 316 0.59 10.09 -9.41
CA PHE A 316 0.33 10.25 -10.84
C PHE A 316 -0.17 8.96 -11.47
N PHE A 317 0.14 7.79 -10.91
CA PHE A 317 -0.39 6.54 -11.42
C PHE A 317 -1.68 6.11 -10.70
N PHE A 318 -1.62 5.90 -9.38
CA PHE A 318 -2.72 5.28 -8.67
C PHE A 318 -3.87 6.26 -8.40
N VAL A 319 -3.58 7.47 -7.92
CA VAL A 319 -4.66 8.46 -7.66
C VAL A 319 -5.30 8.90 -8.97
N SER A 320 -4.50 9.21 -10.00
CA SER A 320 -5.04 9.52 -11.34
C SER A 320 -5.81 8.35 -11.96
N GLY A 321 -5.35 7.13 -11.73
CA GLY A 321 -6.02 5.90 -12.17
C GLY A 321 -7.36 5.67 -11.49
N MET A 322 -7.48 5.98 -10.20
CA MET A 322 -8.75 5.95 -9.48
C MET A 322 -9.73 6.98 -10.03
N ILE A 323 -9.28 8.21 -10.29
CA ILE A 323 -10.09 9.27 -10.91
C ILE A 323 -10.56 8.85 -12.32
N TYR A 324 -9.67 8.25 -13.11
CA TYR A 324 -10.00 7.74 -14.45
C TYR A 324 -11.04 6.62 -14.39
N THR A 325 -10.86 5.66 -13.48
CA THR A 325 -11.79 4.56 -13.25
C THR A 325 -13.17 5.08 -12.86
N GLU A 326 -13.24 6.03 -11.93
CA GLU A 326 -14.48 6.64 -11.47
C GLU A 326 -15.21 7.35 -12.61
N THR A 327 -14.49 8.13 -13.40
CA THR A 327 -15.04 8.87 -14.54
C THR A 327 -15.61 7.93 -15.62
N LYS A 328 -14.92 6.79 -15.88
CA LYS A 328 -15.39 5.80 -16.85
C LYS A 328 -16.56 4.97 -16.35
N ALA A 329 -16.61 4.65 -15.08
CA ALA A 329 -17.65 3.85 -14.47
C ALA A 329 -19.00 4.60 -14.35
N GLY A 330 -18.93 5.91 -14.10
CA GLY A 330 -20.11 6.68 -13.78
C GLY A 330 -20.77 6.29 -12.45
N PRO A 331 -21.85 6.95 -12.04
CA PRO A 331 -22.41 6.83 -10.68
C PRO A 331 -22.95 5.43 -10.35
N LYS A 332 -23.42 4.66 -11.34
CA LYS A 332 -24.09 3.36 -11.11
C LYS A 332 -23.15 2.24 -10.67
N ILE A 333 -21.92 2.20 -11.23
CA ILE A 333 -20.98 1.11 -11.00
C ILE A 333 -19.63 1.60 -10.44
N LYS A 334 -19.56 2.85 -9.95
CA LYS A 334 -18.36 3.49 -9.41
C LYS A 334 -17.68 2.62 -8.34
N SER A 335 -18.39 2.17 -7.32
CA SER A 335 -17.85 1.37 -6.22
C SER A 335 -17.37 0.01 -6.70
N ALA A 336 -18.11 -0.65 -7.60
CA ALA A 336 -17.74 -1.92 -8.20
C ALA A 336 -16.44 -1.80 -9.02
N ALA A 337 -16.31 -0.72 -9.80
CA ALA A 337 -15.11 -0.46 -10.60
C ALA A 337 -13.86 -0.16 -9.73
N GLN A 338 -14.02 0.60 -8.64
CA GLN A 338 -12.94 0.83 -7.67
C GLN A 338 -12.54 -0.47 -6.96
N GLY A 339 -13.50 -1.31 -6.60
CA GLY A 339 -13.24 -2.64 -6.04
C GLY A 339 -12.47 -3.53 -7.01
N LEU A 340 -12.87 -3.56 -8.28
CA LEU A 340 -12.20 -4.37 -9.31
C LEU A 340 -10.76 -3.89 -9.57
N ILE A 341 -10.51 -2.59 -9.65
CA ILE A 341 -9.14 -2.08 -9.84
C ILE A 341 -8.27 -2.35 -8.61
N THR A 342 -8.82 -2.26 -7.40
CA THR A 342 -8.11 -2.60 -6.16
C THR A 342 -7.77 -4.09 -6.11
N PHE A 343 -8.71 -4.95 -6.47
CA PHE A 343 -8.47 -6.39 -6.60
C PHE A 343 -7.35 -6.69 -7.61
N ALA A 344 -7.39 -6.05 -8.77
CA ALA A 344 -6.40 -6.24 -9.83
C ALA A 344 -5.00 -5.76 -9.41
N THR A 345 -4.91 -4.59 -8.76
CA THR A 345 -3.64 -3.97 -8.38
C THR A 345 -3.08 -4.58 -7.09
N TYR A 346 -3.71 -4.28 -5.95
CA TYR A 346 -3.21 -4.70 -4.63
C TYR A 346 -3.44 -6.19 -4.34
N GLY A 347 -4.39 -6.84 -5.05
CA GLY A 347 -4.54 -8.30 -5.02
C GLY A 347 -3.59 -8.96 -6.01
N VAL A 348 -4.03 -9.06 -7.27
CA VAL A 348 -3.35 -9.88 -8.30
C VAL A 348 -1.96 -9.33 -8.65
N GLY A 349 -1.85 -8.04 -8.95
CA GLY A 349 -0.59 -7.42 -9.36
C GLY A 349 0.49 -7.51 -8.28
N MET A 350 0.12 -7.18 -7.03
CA MET A 350 1.03 -7.30 -5.89
C MET A 350 1.40 -8.75 -5.59
N PHE A 351 0.45 -9.70 -5.68
CA PHE A 351 0.74 -11.11 -5.47
C PHE A 351 1.79 -11.64 -6.46
N ILE A 352 1.60 -11.36 -7.75
CA ILE A 352 2.57 -11.73 -8.78
C ILE A 352 3.92 -11.05 -8.52
N GLY A 353 3.88 -9.75 -8.24
CA GLY A 353 5.08 -8.93 -8.09
C GLY A 353 5.92 -9.28 -6.87
N THR A 354 5.31 -9.54 -5.71
CA THR A 354 6.04 -9.91 -4.49
C THR A 354 6.74 -11.26 -4.64
N ASN A 355 6.07 -12.26 -5.23
CA ASN A 355 6.69 -13.55 -5.51
C ASN A 355 7.82 -13.43 -6.56
N LEU A 356 7.59 -12.68 -7.64
CA LEU A 356 8.62 -12.43 -8.65
C LEU A 356 9.81 -11.67 -8.07
N SER A 357 9.58 -10.65 -7.24
CA SER A 357 10.67 -9.88 -6.63
C SER A 357 11.52 -10.74 -5.70
N GLY A 358 10.90 -11.66 -4.96
CA GLY A 358 11.60 -12.61 -4.13
C GLY A 358 12.47 -13.57 -4.94
N TRP A 359 11.91 -14.13 -6.01
CA TRP A 359 12.65 -15.01 -6.92
C TRP A 359 13.82 -14.28 -7.62
N VAL A 360 13.61 -13.06 -8.10
CA VAL A 360 14.66 -12.25 -8.72
C VAL A 360 15.76 -11.89 -7.72
N LYS A 361 15.40 -11.63 -6.46
CA LYS A 361 16.39 -11.40 -5.40
C LYS A 361 17.28 -12.62 -5.18
N ASP A 362 16.70 -13.81 -5.13
CA ASP A 362 17.48 -15.06 -5.00
C ASP A 362 18.32 -15.33 -6.25
N TRP A 363 17.81 -15.01 -7.45
CA TRP A 363 18.57 -15.15 -8.71
C TRP A 363 19.84 -14.29 -8.74
N TYR A 364 19.79 -13.08 -8.17
CA TYR A 364 20.95 -12.18 -8.09
C TYR A 364 21.73 -12.28 -6.76
N GLN A 365 21.45 -13.29 -5.95
CA GLN A 365 22.24 -13.56 -4.74
C GLN A 365 23.62 -14.10 -5.12
N VAL A 366 24.67 -13.50 -4.56
CA VAL A 366 26.08 -13.90 -4.76
C VAL A 366 26.73 -14.07 -3.36
N GLY A 367 26.85 -15.31 -2.92
CA GLY A 367 27.26 -15.59 -1.54
C GLY A 367 26.31 -14.96 -0.53
N ASP A 368 26.82 -14.19 0.41
CA ASP A 368 26.04 -13.50 1.43
C ASP A 368 25.50 -12.14 0.97
N THR A 369 25.82 -11.71 -0.24
CA THR A 369 25.40 -10.40 -0.79
C THR A 369 24.48 -10.55 -2.00
N THR A 370 23.73 -9.51 -2.29
CA THR A 370 22.88 -9.45 -3.50
C THR A 370 23.52 -8.48 -4.51
N ASN A 371 23.54 -8.85 -5.78
CA ASN A 371 23.87 -7.89 -6.83
C ASN A 371 22.69 -6.90 -7.00
N TRP A 372 22.68 -5.87 -6.15
CA TRP A 372 21.61 -4.89 -6.11
C TRP A 372 21.47 -4.07 -7.38
N GLN A 373 22.56 -3.85 -8.13
CA GLN A 373 22.49 -3.16 -9.41
C GLN A 373 21.64 -3.95 -10.40
N ALA A 374 21.94 -5.22 -10.60
CA ALA A 374 21.17 -6.08 -11.50
C ALA A 374 19.73 -6.27 -11.00
N PHE A 375 19.56 -6.40 -9.68
CA PHE A 375 18.23 -6.50 -9.05
C PHE A 375 17.35 -5.29 -9.37
N TRP A 376 17.85 -4.05 -9.26
CA TRP A 376 17.05 -2.85 -9.51
C TRP A 376 16.87 -2.54 -11.00
N LEU A 377 17.79 -2.98 -11.86
CA LEU A 377 17.62 -2.86 -13.31
C LEU A 377 16.48 -3.76 -13.82
N PHE A 378 16.19 -4.87 -13.17
CA PHE A 378 15.11 -5.77 -13.57
C PHE A 378 13.73 -5.07 -13.54
N PRO A 379 13.23 -4.50 -12.41
CA PRO A 379 11.96 -3.75 -12.41
C PRO A 379 12.00 -2.47 -13.26
N ALA A 380 13.17 -1.84 -13.45
CA ALA A 380 13.32 -0.72 -14.38
C ALA A 380 12.99 -1.15 -15.81
N MET A 381 13.61 -2.24 -16.31
CA MET A 381 13.37 -2.77 -17.65
C MET A 381 11.93 -3.28 -17.82
N LEU A 382 11.37 -3.93 -16.81
CA LEU A 382 9.97 -4.36 -16.82
C LEU A 382 9.05 -3.15 -16.98
N THR A 383 9.31 -2.06 -16.23
CA THR A 383 8.52 -0.83 -16.34
C THR A 383 8.66 -0.17 -17.71
N VAL A 384 9.84 -0.24 -18.37
CA VAL A 384 10.00 0.20 -19.78
C VAL A 384 9.04 -0.57 -20.69
N GLY A 385 8.96 -1.89 -20.55
CA GLY A 385 8.02 -2.72 -21.30
C GLY A 385 6.56 -2.31 -21.09
N VAL A 386 6.17 -2.05 -19.84
CA VAL A 386 4.82 -1.58 -19.49
C VAL A 386 4.54 -0.20 -20.06
N LEU A 387 5.51 0.71 -20.00
CA LEU A 387 5.41 2.05 -20.58
C LEU A 387 5.20 1.99 -22.10
N LEU A 388 5.98 1.17 -22.81
CA LEU A 388 5.84 1.00 -24.26
C LEU A 388 4.47 0.39 -24.61
N PHE A 389 4.05 -0.64 -23.89
CA PHE A 389 2.70 -1.22 -24.03
C PHE A 389 1.63 -0.12 -23.84
N PHE A 390 1.68 0.62 -22.76
CA PHE A 390 0.71 1.67 -22.48
C PHE A 390 0.75 2.80 -23.51
N PHE A 391 1.93 3.27 -23.88
CA PHE A 391 2.12 4.33 -24.88
C PHE A 391 1.49 3.99 -26.24
N LEU A 392 1.69 2.75 -26.71
CA LEU A 392 1.22 2.28 -28.02
C LEU A 392 -0.29 2.02 -28.04
N PHE A 393 -0.84 1.44 -26.97
CA PHE A 393 -2.21 0.92 -26.98
C PHE A 393 -3.22 1.81 -26.28
N PHE A 394 -2.82 2.66 -25.32
CA PHE A 394 -3.73 3.58 -24.65
C PHE A 394 -3.99 4.82 -25.50
N LYS A 395 -5.25 5.04 -25.86
CA LYS A 395 -5.64 6.11 -26.81
C LYS A 395 -6.49 7.22 -26.19
N ASP A 396 -6.98 7.06 -24.98
CA ASP A 396 -7.83 8.03 -24.33
C ASP A 396 -7.04 9.27 -23.89
N LYS A 397 -7.38 10.43 -24.43
CA LYS A 397 -6.69 11.70 -24.16
C LYS A 397 -7.52 12.68 -23.33
N ARG A 398 -8.85 12.44 -23.20
CA ARG A 398 -9.82 13.43 -22.73
C ARG A 398 -10.60 12.94 -21.53
N VAL A 399 -9.97 12.85 -20.39
CA VAL A 399 -10.68 12.87 -19.12
C VAL A 399 -10.38 14.21 -18.48
N LYS A 400 -11.34 15.13 -18.49
CA LYS A 400 -11.27 16.33 -17.64
C LYS A 400 -11.70 15.90 -16.24
N PRO A 401 -10.96 16.25 -15.18
CA PRO A 401 -11.44 16.02 -13.84
C PRO A 401 -12.77 16.78 -13.67
N VAL A 402 -13.75 16.13 -13.09
CA VAL A 402 -14.89 16.80 -12.49
C VAL A 402 -14.35 17.34 -11.17
N LEU A 403 -13.87 18.57 -11.19
CA LEU A 403 -13.45 19.31 -10.00
C LEU A 403 -14.70 19.87 -9.30
#